data_9c72c664d430d52de56d3bed8709866a
#
_entry.id   9c72c664d430d52de56d3bed8709866a
#
_cell.length_a   1.000
_cell.length_b   1.000
_cell.length_c   1.000
_cell.angle_alpha   90.00
_cell.angle_beta   90.00
_cell.angle_gamma   90.00
#
_symmetry.space_group_name_H-M   'P 1'
#
loop_
_entity.id
_entity.type
_entity.pdbx_description
1 polymer ?
#
loop_
_entity_poly.entity_id
_entity_poly.type
_entity_poly.pdbx_seq_one_letter_code
_entity_poly.pdbx_strand_id
1 'polypeptide(L)'
;MIVNPAHHAHAAPVVRYRPNVAALVVNSDGNLLICERATVPGAWQFPQGGVDSGETLEQALFREVNEEVGLRAEHYEIVGRRDGYRYLYPVKARGKKLRKHGSHGQEQTYFLCHLKTHAPQVNVHQKQREFRAYRWILPEEFELDWLPAFKRDVYREVMKDFFGIELP
;
A
#
# COMPACT_ATOMS: atom_id res chain seq x y z
N MET A 1 53.38 21.86 18.25
CA MET A 1 52.41 21.67 17.14
C MET A 1 51.36 20.70 17.62
N ILE A 2 50.16 21.19 17.91
CA ILE A 2 49.04 20.38 18.36
C ILE A 2 48.23 20.03 17.11
N VAL A 3 48.25 18.77 16.73
CA VAL A 3 47.45 18.26 15.60
C VAL A 3 46.03 18.10 16.10
N ASN A 4 45.12 18.88 15.57
CA ASN A 4 43.70 18.84 15.85
C ASN A 4 43.12 17.60 15.14
N PRO A 5 42.51 16.60 15.84
CA PRO A 5 41.85 15.51 15.16
C PRO A 5 40.57 16.04 14.52
N ALA A 6 40.51 15.97 13.19
CA ALA A 6 39.32 16.28 12.43
C ALA A 6 38.18 15.36 12.91
N HIS A 7 37.15 15.96 13.51
CA HIS A 7 35.88 15.30 13.76
C HIS A 7 35.25 14.99 12.38
N HIS A 8 35.42 13.75 11.95
CA HIS A 8 34.56 13.23 10.90
C HIS A 8 33.14 13.13 11.47
N ALA A 9 32.36 14.17 11.24
CA ALA A 9 30.93 14.10 11.45
C ALA A 9 30.39 12.99 10.52
N HIS A 10 30.11 11.82 11.09
CA HIS A 10 29.37 10.79 10.37
C HIS A 10 27.99 11.37 10.05
N ALA A 11 27.75 11.65 8.76
CA ALA A 11 26.44 12.01 8.29
C ALA A 11 25.45 10.91 8.70
N ALA A 12 24.30 11.30 9.28
CA ALA A 12 23.27 10.33 9.65
C ALA A 12 22.92 9.47 8.44
N PRO A 13 22.73 8.14 8.60
CA PRO A 13 22.42 7.27 7.49
C PRO A 13 21.13 7.71 6.81
N VAL A 14 21.16 7.90 5.48
CA VAL A 14 20.02 8.31 4.69
C VAL A 14 19.01 7.17 4.65
N VAL A 15 17.77 7.41 5.15
CA VAL A 15 16.66 6.47 5.06
C VAL A 15 16.09 6.52 3.65
N ARG A 16 15.99 5.36 3.01
CA ARG A 16 15.45 5.20 1.64
C ARG A 16 14.10 4.51 1.69
N TYR A 17 13.12 5.09 0.99
CA TYR A 17 11.78 4.54 0.86
C TYR A 17 11.55 4.07 -0.58
N ARG A 18 10.96 2.87 -0.73
CA ARG A 18 10.52 2.38 -2.03
C ARG A 18 9.17 2.98 -2.37
N PRO A 19 9.00 3.60 -3.57
CA PRO A 19 7.69 4.04 -4.03
C PRO A 19 6.71 2.86 -4.15
N ASN A 20 5.50 3.08 -3.69
CA ASN A 20 4.42 2.09 -3.70
C ASN A 20 3.09 2.80 -3.96
N VAL A 21 2.15 2.11 -4.59
CA VAL A 21 0.79 2.59 -4.81
C VAL A 21 -0.21 1.67 -4.13
N ALA A 22 -1.31 2.22 -3.65
CA ALA A 22 -2.40 1.47 -3.04
C ALA A 22 -3.75 1.98 -3.52
N ALA A 23 -4.70 1.07 -3.70
CA ALA A 23 -6.05 1.37 -4.18
C ALA A 23 -7.09 1.21 -3.08
N LEU A 24 -7.82 2.28 -2.81
CA LEU A 24 -9.06 2.26 -2.04
C LEU A 24 -10.22 2.13 -3.03
N VAL A 25 -10.62 0.90 -3.33
CA VAL A 25 -11.70 0.62 -4.29
C VAL A 25 -13.02 0.60 -3.56
N VAL A 26 -13.92 1.50 -3.95
CA VAL A 26 -15.25 1.65 -3.34
C VAL A 26 -16.31 1.35 -4.39
N ASN A 27 -17.28 0.50 -4.06
CA ASN A 27 -18.40 0.17 -4.94
C ASN A 27 -19.55 1.19 -4.82
N SER A 28 -20.60 1.00 -5.62
CA SER A 28 -21.78 1.90 -5.63
C SER A 28 -22.55 1.94 -4.31
N ASP A 29 -22.40 0.94 -3.45
CA ASP A 29 -23.01 0.90 -2.11
C ASP A 29 -22.17 1.57 -1.04
N GLY A 30 -21.00 2.13 -1.42
CA GLY A 30 -20.06 2.75 -0.48
C GLY A 30 -19.19 1.75 0.27
N ASN A 31 -19.17 0.49 -0.12
CA ASN A 31 -18.35 -0.54 0.50
C ASN A 31 -16.93 -0.53 -0.07
N LEU A 32 -15.97 -0.73 0.80
CA LEU A 32 -14.53 -0.75 0.54
C LEU A 32 -14.04 -2.17 0.31
N LEU A 33 -13.25 -2.35 -0.76
CA LEU A 33 -12.62 -3.63 -1.07
C LEU A 33 -11.45 -3.90 -0.14
N ILE A 34 -11.45 -5.07 0.49
CA ILE A 34 -10.30 -5.64 1.19
C ILE A 34 -9.99 -7.03 0.69
N CYS A 35 -8.71 -7.38 0.70
CA CYS A 35 -8.21 -8.65 0.17
C CYS A 35 -7.37 -9.37 1.21
N GLU A 36 -7.58 -10.67 1.33
CA GLU A 36 -6.82 -11.53 2.24
C GLU A 36 -5.58 -12.06 1.55
N ARG A 37 -4.42 -11.89 2.18
CA ARG A 37 -3.13 -12.36 1.64
C ARG A 37 -3.11 -13.88 1.51
N ALA A 38 -2.63 -14.36 0.36
CA ALA A 38 -2.58 -15.79 0.06
C ALA A 38 -1.67 -16.59 1.02
N THR A 39 -0.58 -15.96 1.49
CA THR A 39 0.44 -16.61 2.33
C THR A 39 0.29 -16.33 3.82
N VAL A 40 -0.62 -15.43 4.21
CA VAL A 40 -0.83 -15.03 5.61
C VAL A 40 -2.33 -15.01 5.89
N PRO A 41 -2.94 -16.15 6.28
CA PRO A 41 -4.36 -16.22 6.61
C PRO A 41 -4.74 -15.20 7.70
N GLY A 42 -5.88 -14.53 7.51
CA GLY A 42 -6.36 -13.49 8.43
C GLY A 42 -5.73 -12.11 8.22
N ALA A 43 -4.74 -11.96 7.33
CA ALA A 43 -4.15 -10.67 7.00
C ALA A 43 -4.91 -10.02 5.84
N TRP A 44 -5.75 -9.05 6.15
CA TRP A 44 -6.55 -8.30 5.19
C TRP A 44 -5.93 -6.93 4.92
N GLN A 45 -5.88 -6.54 3.67
CA GLN A 45 -5.29 -5.27 3.22
C GLN A 45 -5.93 -4.76 1.94
N PHE A 46 -5.58 -3.55 1.54
CA PHE A 46 -5.94 -2.99 0.23
C PHE A 46 -5.03 -3.54 -0.86
N PRO A 47 -5.49 -3.62 -2.13
CA PRO A 47 -4.62 -3.84 -3.27
C PRO A 47 -3.50 -2.80 -3.31
N GLN A 48 -2.26 -3.25 -3.50
CA GLN A 48 -1.10 -2.37 -3.48
C GLN A 48 0.12 -3.04 -4.08
N GLY A 49 1.05 -2.25 -4.59
CA GLY A 49 2.31 -2.77 -5.09
C GLY A 49 3.35 -1.71 -5.40
N GLY A 50 4.54 -2.16 -5.75
CA GLY A 50 5.66 -1.29 -6.06
C GLY A 50 5.53 -0.60 -7.40
N VAL A 51 6.19 0.53 -7.54
CA VAL A 51 6.31 1.26 -8.80
C VAL A 51 7.54 0.76 -9.54
N ASP A 52 7.37 0.31 -10.77
CA ASP A 52 8.48 -0.16 -11.60
C ASP A 52 9.19 1.03 -12.26
N SER A 53 10.43 0.79 -12.69
CA SER A 53 11.23 1.82 -13.38
C SER A 53 10.51 2.31 -14.64
N GLY A 54 10.37 3.63 -14.76
CA GLY A 54 9.72 4.26 -15.91
C GLY A 54 8.20 4.33 -15.85
N GLU A 55 7.55 3.74 -14.83
CA GLU A 55 6.11 3.88 -14.63
C GLU A 55 5.77 5.21 -13.96
N THR A 56 4.64 5.80 -14.35
CA THR A 56 3.95 6.78 -13.51
C THR A 56 3.24 6.07 -12.35
N LEU A 57 2.84 6.82 -11.33
CA LEU A 57 2.10 6.25 -10.20
C LEU A 57 0.75 5.66 -10.65
N GLU A 58 0.06 6.32 -11.59
CA GLU A 58 -1.19 5.83 -12.16
C GLU A 58 -0.99 4.55 -12.97
N GLN A 59 0.07 4.46 -13.77
CA GLN A 59 0.41 3.24 -14.51
C GLN A 59 0.68 2.06 -13.57
N ALA A 60 1.43 2.31 -12.48
CA ALA A 60 1.67 1.31 -11.45
C ALA A 60 0.36 0.87 -10.78
N LEU A 61 -0.53 1.82 -10.45
CA LEU A 61 -1.85 1.51 -9.89
C LEU A 61 -2.67 0.61 -10.83
N PHE A 62 -2.77 0.98 -12.11
CA PHE A 62 -3.53 0.21 -13.09
C PHE A 62 -2.98 -1.21 -13.26
N ARG A 63 -1.67 -1.36 -13.28
CA ARG A 63 -1.02 -2.66 -13.37
C ARG A 63 -1.28 -3.51 -12.12
N GLU A 64 -1.03 -2.97 -10.94
CA GLU A 64 -1.19 -3.70 -9.67
C GLU A 64 -2.64 -4.10 -9.41
N VAL A 65 -3.59 -3.21 -9.62
CA VAL A 65 -5.02 -3.52 -9.45
C VAL A 65 -5.48 -4.61 -10.43
N ASN A 66 -4.99 -4.57 -11.67
CA ASN A 66 -5.30 -5.62 -12.63
C ASN A 66 -4.66 -6.96 -12.26
N GLU A 67 -3.37 -6.95 -11.88
CA GLU A 67 -2.63 -8.15 -11.50
C GLU A 67 -3.18 -8.84 -10.24
N GLU A 68 -3.67 -8.05 -9.27
CA GLU A 68 -4.10 -8.57 -7.98
C GLU A 68 -5.58 -8.93 -7.92
N VAL A 69 -6.44 -8.13 -8.54
CA VAL A 69 -7.92 -8.24 -8.41
C VAL A 69 -8.68 -8.27 -9.73
N GLY A 70 -7.99 -8.23 -10.86
CA GLY A 70 -8.59 -8.39 -12.19
C GLY A 70 -9.41 -7.19 -12.68
N LEU A 71 -9.24 -6.01 -12.08
CA LEU A 71 -9.90 -4.78 -12.52
C LEU A 71 -8.95 -3.95 -13.37
N ARG A 72 -9.38 -3.59 -14.58
CA ARG A 72 -8.64 -2.72 -15.48
C ARG A 72 -9.02 -1.26 -15.28
N ALA A 73 -8.21 -0.34 -15.81
CA ALA A 73 -8.42 1.11 -15.69
C ALA A 73 -9.82 1.58 -16.11
N GLU A 74 -10.43 0.93 -17.09
CA GLU A 74 -11.77 1.22 -17.59
C GLU A 74 -12.90 0.85 -16.61
N HIS A 75 -12.61 0.04 -15.58
CA HIS A 75 -13.61 -0.48 -14.64
C HIS A 75 -13.85 0.43 -13.43
N TYR A 76 -13.00 1.44 -13.23
CA TYR A 76 -13.13 2.37 -12.11
C TYR A 76 -12.66 3.78 -12.50
N GLU A 77 -13.02 4.75 -11.68
CA GLU A 77 -12.61 6.14 -11.79
C GLU A 77 -11.77 6.52 -10.59
N ILE A 78 -10.60 7.13 -10.82
CA ILE A 78 -9.80 7.74 -9.76
C ILE A 78 -10.45 9.07 -9.38
N VAL A 79 -10.94 9.18 -8.15
CA VAL A 79 -11.63 10.38 -7.64
C VAL A 79 -10.84 11.11 -6.56
N GLY A 80 -9.75 10.54 -6.09
CA GLY A 80 -8.87 11.16 -5.11
C GLY A 80 -7.50 10.52 -5.09
N ARG A 81 -6.50 11.30 -4.67
CA ARG A 81 -5.12 10.86 -4.50
C ARG A 81 -4.48 11.60 -3.34
N ARG A 82 -3.71 10.88 -2.53
CA ARG A 82 -2.83 11.46 -1.51
C ARG A 82 -1.49 10.74 -1.47
N ASP A 83 -0.43 11.51 -1.35
CA ASP A 83 0.97 11.04 -1.32
C ASP A 83 1.53 11.06 0.10
N GLY A 84 2.69 10.44 0.28
CA GLY A 84 3.55 10.67 1.43
C GLY A 84 3.29 9.80 2.66
N TYR A 85 2.52 8.73 2.54
CA TYR A 85 2.34 7.76 3.62
C TYR A 85 3.56 6.84 3.72
N ARG A 86 4.27 6.90 4.83
CA ARG A 86 5.54 6.18 5.00
C ARG A 86 5.50 5.20 6.15
N TYR A 87 6.12 4.04 5.97
CA TYR A 87 6.47 3.14 7.05
C TYR A 87 7.84 2.52 6.84
N LEU A 88 8.49 2.15 7.94
CA LEU A 88 9.74 1.39 7.93
C LEU A 88 9.43 -0.10 8.06
N TYR A 89 10.19 -0.93 7.36
CA TYR A 89 10.14 -2.37 7.61
C TYR A 89 10.62 -2.69 9.03
N PRO A 90 10.13 -3.77 9.65
CA PRO A 90 10.65 -4.23 10.92
C PRO A 90 12.15 -4.43 10.88
N VAL A 91 12.85 -4.15 11.97
CA VAL A 91 14.32 -4.25 12.05
C VAL A 91 14.83 -5.59 11.53
N LYS A 92 14.17 -6.70 11.90
CA LYS A 92 14.52 -8.06 11.43
C LYS A 92 14.44 -8.24 9.91
N ALA A 93 13.59 -7.48 9.24
CA ALA A 93 13.38 -7.55 7.79
C ALA A 93 14.18 -6.52 6.98
N ARG A 94 14.66 -5.44 7.62
CA ARG A 94 15.33 -4.31 6.93
C ARG A 94 16.54 -4.73 6.12
N GLY A 95 17.40 -5.57 6.65
CA GLY A 95 18.61 -6.02 5.95
C GLY A 95 18.29 -6.78 4.67
N LYS A 96 17.33 -7.69 4.72
CA LYS A 96 16.87 -8.44 3.55
C LYS A 96 16.20 -7.52 2.52
N LYS A 97 15.36 -6.60 2.97
CA LYS A 97 14.64 -5.63 2.11
C LYS A 97 15.62 -4.63 1.48
N LEU A 98 16.60 -4.16 2.23
CA LEU A 98 17.64 -3.28 1.71
C LEU A 98 18.45 -3.95 0.61
N ARG A 99 18.82 -5.22 0.78
CA ARG A 99 19.52 -6.00 -0.27
C ARG A 99 18.65 -6.26 -1.49
N LYS A 100 17.37 -6.57 -1.28
CA LYS A 100 16.44 -6.91 -2.37
C LYS A 100 15.93 -5.68 -3.13
N HIS A 101 15.64 -4.59 -2.43
CA HIS A 101 14.93 -3.42 -2.98
C HIS A 101 15.67 -2.10 -2.82
N GLY A 102 16.84 -2.08 -2.15
CA GLY A 102 17.58 -0.85 -1.87
C GLY A 102 16.86 0.14 -0.93
N SER A 103 15.90 -0.33 -0.13
CA SER A 103 15.06 0.53 0.70
C SER A 103 14.86 0.00 2.12
N HIS A 104 14.64 0.93 3.06
CA HIS A 104 14.40 0.68 4.47
C HIS A 104 12.90 0.58 4.81
N GLY A 105 12.05 1.11 3.93
CA GLY A 105 10.62 1.15 4.07
C GLY A 105 9.91 1.45 2.75
N GLN A 106 8.65 1.82 2.83
CA GLN A 106 7.86 2.23 1.67
C GLN A 106 7.32 3.64 1.86
N GLU A 107 7.23 4.38 0.75
CA GLU A 107 6.43 5.58 0.63
C GLU A 107 5.27 5.28 -0.30
N GLN A 108 4.06 5.36 0.24
CA GLN A 108 2.85 4.97 -0.46
C GLN A 108 2.05 6.18 -0.93
N THR A 109 1.56 6.10 -2.17
CA THR A 109 0.52 6.96 -2.71
C THR A 109 -0.78 6.18 -2.73
N TYR A 110 -1.81 6.69 -2.09
CA TYR A 110 -3.15 6.11 -2.07
C TYR A 110 -4.07 6.78 -3.08
N PHE A 111 -4.81 5.97 -3.81
CA PHE A 111 -5.82 6.40 -4.77
C PHE A 111 -7.19 5.94 -4.32
N LEU A 112 -8.15 6.86 -4.27
CA LEU A 112 -9.56 6.54 -4.09
C LEU A 112 -10.16 6.26 -5.47
N CYS A 113 -10.68 5.05 -5.63
CA CYS A 113 -11.19 4.53 -6.89
C CYS A 113 -12.66 4.15 -6.74
N HIS A 114 -13.54 4.79 -7.49
CA HIS A 114 -14.96 4.42 -7.54
C HIS A 114 -15.19 3.38 -8.64
N LEU A 115 -15.65 2.19 -8.24
CA LEU A 115 -15.98 1.12 -9.15
C LEU A 115 -17.17 1.51 -10.02
N LYS A 116 -17.05 1.33 -11.33
CA LYS A 116 -18.14 1.58 -12.28
C LYS A 116 -19.16 0.43 -12.25
N THR A 117 -20.42 0.73 -12.57
CA THR A 117 -21.51 -0.24 -12.51
C THR A 117 -21.35 -1.43 -13.47
N HIS A 118 -20.63 -1.24 -14.58
CA HIS A 118 -20.36 -2.30 -15.57
C HIS A 118 -19.07 -3.09 -15.26
N ALA A 119 -18.38 -2.78 -14.17
CA ALA A 119 -17.17 -3.51 -13.79
C ALA A 119 -17.46 -4.99 -13.52
N PRO A 120 -16.57 -5.91 -13.90
CA PRO A 120 -16.70 -7.30 -13.56
C PRO A 120 -16.53 -7.51 -12.06
N GLN A 121 -16.89 -8.69 -11.58
CA GLN A 121 -16.55 -9.09 -10.22
C GLN A 121 -15.03 -9.10 -10.01
N VAL A 122 -14.61 -8.74 -8.81
CA VAL A 122 -13.24 -8.91 -8.36
C VAL A 122 -12.83 -10.38 -8.51
N ASN A 123 -11.66 -10.60 -9.08
CA ASN A 123 -11.10 -11.91 -9.25
C ASN A 123 -9.67 -11.95 -8.69
N VAL A 124 -9.50 -12.58 -7.54
CA VAL A 124 -8.20 -12.76 -6.88
C VAL A 124 -7.42 -13.99 -7.38
N HIS A 125 -8.04 -14.81 -8.25
CA HIS A 125 -7.40 -15.98 -8.87
C HIS A 125 -6.57 -15.56 -10.09
N GLN A 126 -5.52 -14.77 -9.84
CA GLN A 126 -4.63 -14.27 -10.87
C GLN A 126 -3.38 -15.16 -11.02
N LYS A 127 -2.63 -14.96 -12.10
CA LYS A 127 -1.41 -15.74 -12.40
C LYS A 127 -0.37 -15.65 -11.27
N GLN A 128 -0.17 -14.45 -10.71
CA GLN A 128 0.58 -14.27 -9.47
C GLN A 128 -0.42 -14.11 -8.34
N ARG A 129 -0.60 -15.16 -7.54
CA ARG A 129 -1.62 -15.19 -6.50
C ARG A 129 -1.17 -14.45 -5.26
N GLU A 130 -1.38 -13.14 -5.22
CA GLU A 130 -1.12 -12.31 -4.04
C GLU A 130 -2.20 -12.50 -2.97
N PHE A 131 -3.48 -12.64 -3.40
CA PHE A 131 -4.63 -12.78 -2.53
C PHE A 131 -5.35 -14.13 -2.71
N ARG A 132 -5.98 -14.61 -1.61
CA ARG A 132 -6.78 -15.83 -1.61
C ARG A 132 -8.28 -15.59 -1.55
N ALA A 133 -8.69 -14.42 -1.04
CA ALA A 133 -10.08 -14.02 -0.89
C ALA A 133 -10.23 -12.49 -0.93
N TYR A 134 -11.44 -12.02 -1.12
CA TYR A 134 -11.79 -10.61 -1.00
C TYR A 134 -13.11 -10.45 -0.26
N ARG A 135 -13.33 -9.25 0.30
CA ARG A 135 -14.59 -8.80 0.90
C ARG A 135 -14.87 -7.35 0.54
N TRP A 136 -16.16 -7.04 0.54
CA TRP A 136 -16.65 -5.68 0.56
C TRP A 136 -17.13 -5.37 1.97
N ILE A 137 -16.60 -4.35 2.60
CA ILE A 137 -16.91 -3.95 3.97
C ILE A 137 -17.33 -2.48 4.02
N LEU A 138 -18.07 -2.08 5.04
CA LEU A 138 -18.16 -0.67 5.37
C LEU A 138 -16.77 -0.19 5.83
N PRO A 139 -16.33 1.02 5.44
CA PRO A 139 -14.99 1.50 5.82
C PRO A 139 -14.72 1.45 7.33
N GLU A 140 -15.72 1.73 8.17
CA GLU A 140 -15.64 1.68 9.63
C GLU A 140 -15.47 0.27 10.22
N GLU A 141 -15.70 -0.77 9.43
CA GLU A 141 -15.49 -2.18 9.83
C GLU A 141 -14.04 -2.64 9.66
N PHE A 142 -13.14 -1.77 9.16
CA PHE A 142 -11.73 -2.13 9.00
C PHE A 142 -11.06 -2.35 10.36
N GLU A 143 -10.39 -3.46 10.53
CA GLU A 143 -9.71 -3.82 11.78
C GLU A 143 -8.19 -3.73 11.63
N LEU A 144 -7.54 -2.91 12.45
CA LEU A 144 -6.08 -2.74 12.42
C LEU A 144 -5.32 -4.02 12.79
N ASP A 145 -5.95 -4.92 13.53
CA ASP A 145 -5.35 -6.20 13.91
C ASP A 145 -5.15 -7.17 12.74
N TRP A 146 -5.78 -6.92 11.60
CA TRP A 146 -5.50 -7.63 10.35
C TRP A 146 -4.11 -7.32 9.79
N LEU A 147 -3.49 -6.24 10.27
CA LEU A 147 -2.22 -5.73 9.76
C LEU A 147 -1.07 -5.99 10.73
N PRO A 148 0.15 -6.22 10.20
CA PRO A 148 1.33 -6.17 11.04
C PRO A 148 1.50 -4.76 11.64
N ALA A 149 2.02 -4.70 12.86
CA ALA A 149 2.09 -3.46 13.64
C ALA A 149 2.71 -2.28 12.88
N PHE A 150 3.75 -2.52 12.08
CA PHE A 150 4.48 -1.47 11.36
C PHE A 150 3.67 -0.77 10.25
N LYS A 151 2.52 -1.31 9.85
CA LYS A 151 1.62 -0.71 8.85
C LYS A 151 0.44 0.05 9.48
N ARG A 152 0.13 -0.19 10.74
CA ARG A 152 -1.13 0.27 11.38
C ARG A 152 -1.30 1.77 11.37
N ASP A 153 -0.23 2.52 11.63
CA ASP A 153 -0.30 3.99 11.67
C ASP A 153 -0.64 4.57 10.30
N VAL A 154 -0.05 4.05 9.22
CA VAL A 154 -0.40 4.47 7.85
C VAL A 154 -1.88 4.21 7.57
N TYR A 155 -2.40 3.04 7.93
CA TYR A 155 -3.82 2.73 7.71
C TYR A 155 -4.75 3.62 8.53
N ARG A 156 -4.40 3.97 9.78
CA ARG A 156 -5.15 4.96 10.57
C ARG A 156 -5.22 6.31 9.85
N GLU A 157 -4.08 6.81 9.38
CA GLU A 157 -4.02 8.09 8.66
C GLU A 157 -4.84 8.04 7.37
N VAL A 158 -4.71 6.98 6.58
CA VAL A 158 -5.45 6.78 5.34
C VAL A 158 -6.95 6.74 5.57
N MET A 159 -7.43 5.99 6.55
CA MET A 159 -8.85 5.88 6.86
C MET A 159 -9.42 7.21 7.36
N LYS A 160 -8.66 7.96 8.13
CA LYS A 160 -9.03 9.30 8.56
C LYS A 160 -9.08 10.28 7.38
N ASP A 161 -8.04 10.30 6.55
CA ASP A 161 -7.89 11.27 5.46
C ASP A 161 -8.90 11.08 4.33
N PHE A 162 -9.24 9.83 3.99
CA PHE A 162 -10.15 9.52 2.88
C PHE A 162 -11.60 9.33 3.30
N PHE A 163 -11.84 8.82 4.50
CA PHE A 163 -13.20 8.47 4.97
C PHE A 163 -13.64 9.21 6.23
N GLY A 164 -12.77 9.99 6.87
CA GLY A 164 -13.06 10.66 8.11
C GLY A 164 -13.25 9.73 9.32
N ILE A 165 -12.70 8.51 9.23
CA ILE A 165 -12.88 7.46 10.24
C ILE A 165 -11.63 7.35 11.11
N GLU A 166 -11.80 7.40 12.41
CA GLU A 166 -10.76 7.12 13.38
C GLU A 166 -10.86 5.65 13.82
N LEU A 167 -9.89 4.85 13.38
CA LEU A 167 -9.78 3.45 13.80
C LEU A 167 -9.19 3.36 15.21
N PRO A 168 -9.72 2.50 16.08
CA PRO A 168 -9.27 2.34 17.46
C PRO A 168 -7.84 1.79 17.59
#